data_ffa85fc73ba820af5c1bcfd9dc78d95a
#
_entry.id   ffa85fc73ba820af5c1bcfd9dc78d95a
#
_cell.length_a   1.000
_cell.length_b   1.000
_cell.length_c   1.000
_cell.angle_alpha   90.00
_cell.angle_beta   90.00
_cell.angle_gamma   90.00
#
_symmetry.space_group_name_H-M   'P 1'
#
loop_
_entity.id
_entity.type
_entity.pdbx_description
1 polymer ?
#
loop_
_entity_poly.entity_id
_entity_poly.type
_entity_poly.pdbx_seq_one_letter_code
_entity_poly.pdbx_strand_id
1 'polypeptide(L)'
;MTDPRSALPNVFTNISAREIDFVTRFTDNWEALREVLGIMRPIRKAPGTKLVSYTASVQLEDGDVPEGAIIPYSKATVVEAAKGDLTIQKYAKAVTIEDVNKYGAAIAVQKTDDAFLNELQSTVLDSFYDFLTDDTSAITATYSTFQMGVAMAIGKVRDKFKRMRKNASSVVVFVNTLDAYEYLGAAELTVQTLFGIDYVKNFMGADTMILSSEIEAGTIIAVPTDNIVLYYIDPGDSEFAQLGLNYAVEGETNLIGFHAEGNYNTAVGASFALMGMSLWAEYADAIAIITVDDTP
;
A
#
# COMPACT_ATOMS: atom_id res chain seq x y z
N MET A 1 49.77 11.51 22.31
CA MET A 1 49.60 11.35 20.86
C MET A 1 48.11 11.17 20.63
N THR A 2 47.45 12.17 20.10
CA THR A 2 46.06 12.10 19.70
C THR A 2 45.96 11.22 18.43
N ASP A 3 45.05 10.25 18.45
CA ASP A 3 44.80 9.36 17.32
C ASP A 3 44.43 10.22 16.06
N PRO A 4 45.22 10.16 14.99
CA PRO A 4 44.92 10.96 13.77
C PRO A 4 43.59 10.66 13.13
N ARG A 5 42.91 9.57 13.53
CA ARG A 5 41.56 9.24 13.09
C ARG A 5 40.47 10.05 13.75
N SER A 6 40.79 10.74 14.89
CA SER A 6 39.83 11.61 15.58
C SER A 6 39.65 12.98 14.95
N ALA A 7 40.39 13.28 13.87
CA ALA A 7 40.38 14.57 13.19
C ALA A 7 39.64 14.56 11.82
N LEU A 8 38.93 13.52 11.52
CA LEU A 8 38.08 13.51 10.29
C LEU A 8 36.70 14.06 10.65
N PRO A 9 36.39 15.33 10.25
CA PRO A 9 35.09 15.95 10.57
C PRO A 9 33.97 15.50 9.68
N ASN A 10 34.13 14.42 8.96
CA ASN A 10 33.14 13.92 8.05
C ASN A 10 32.55 12.62 8.61
N VAL A 11 31.51 12.78 9.39
CA VAL A 11 30.47 11.77 9.44
C VAL A 11 29.78 11.82 8.05
N PHE A 12 30.47 11.32 7.04
CA PHE A 12 29.74 10.78 5.91
C PHE A 12 28.93 9.62 6.50
N THR A 13 27.64 9.78 6.59
CA THR A 13 26.76 8.64 6.54
C THR A 13 27.26 7.84 5.36
N ASN A 14 27.83 6.67 5.59
CA ASN A 14 28.40 5.81 4.56
C ASN A 14 27.29 5.16 3.75
N ILE A 15 26.40 5.98 3.17
CA ILE A 15 25.39 5.54 2.22
C ILE A 15 26.13 5.31 0.91
N SER A 16 26.23 4.07 0.50
CA SER A 16 26.89 3.69 -0.74
C SER A 16 26.01 4.01 -1.94
N ALA A 17 26.63 4.22 -3.12
CA ALA A 17 25.89 4.39 -4.38
C ALA A 17 24.93 3.23 -4.67
N ARG A 18 25.26 2.02 -4.22
CA ARG A 18 24.42 0.82 -4.31
C ARG A 18 23.15 0.94 -3.46
N GLU A 19 23.26 1.52 -2.26
CA GLU A 19 22.11 1.72 -1.38
C GLU A 19 21.15 2.76 -1.95
N ILE A 20 21.68 3.85 -2.50
CA ILE A 20 20.89 4.87 -3.18
C ILE A 20 20.17 4.25 -4.39
N ASP A 21 20.90 3.56 -5.28
CA ASP A 21 20.32 2.92 -6.46
C ASP A 21 19.19 1.95 -6.09
N PHE A 22 19.38 1.13 -5.07
CA PHE A 22 18.36 0.19 -4.60
C PHE A 22 17.08 0.91 -4.14
N VAL A 23 17.23 1.93 -3.30
CA VAL A 23 16.09 2.69 -2.77
C VAL A 23 15.40 3.51 -3.85
N THR A 24 16.15 4.14 -4.75
CA THR A 24 15.58 4.88 -5.89
C THR A 24 14.71 3.96 -6.76
N ARG A 25 15.24 2.81 -7.14
CA ARG A 25 14.50 1.82 -7.94
C ARG A 25 13.25 1.31 -7.24
N PHE A 26 13.31 1.09 -5.92
CA PHE A 26 12.12 0.71 -5.16
C PHE A 26 11.10 1.84 -5.14
N THR A 27 11.54 3.06 -4.89
CA THR A 27 10.66 4.24 -4.74
C THR A 27 9.97 4.60 -6.05
N ASP A 28 10.71 4.66 -7.16
CA ASP A 28 10.14 4.94 -8.48
C ASP A 28 9.03 3.94 -8.81
N ASN A 29 9.31 2.72 -8.49
CA ASN A 29 8.42 1.62 -8.71
C ASN A 29 7.19 1.72 -7.78
N TRP A 30 7.41 2.00 -6.50
CA TRP A 30 6.34 2.17 -5.52
C TRP A 30 5.40 3.32 -5.87
N GLU A 31 5.92 4.46 -6.30
CA GLU A 31 5.09 5.62 -6.66
C GLU A 31 4.18 5.32 -7.85
N ALA A 32 4.72 4.65 -8.87
CA ALA A 32 3.92 4.21 -10.00
C ALA A 32 2.84 3.18 -9.60
N LEU A 33 3.20 2.22 -8.73
CA LEU A 33 2.27 1.24 -8.20
C LEU A 33 1.16 1.89 -7.37
N ARG A 34 1.53 2.83 -6.50
CA ARG A 34 0.58 3.58 -5.65
C ARG A 34 -0.48 4.29 -6.48
N GLU A 35 -0.09 4.90 -7.60
CA GLU A 35 -1.02 5.56 -8.51
C GLU A 35 -2.00 4.56 -9.12
N VAL A 36 -1.52 3.41 -9.58
CA VAL A 36 -2.35 2.35 -10.18
C VAL A 36 -3.31 1.74 -9.16
N LEU A 37 -2.83 1.45 -7.95
CA LEU A 37 -3.64 0.90 -6.86
C LEU A 37 -4.65 1.91 -6.27
N GLY A 38 -4.52 3.20 -6.63
CA GLY A 38 -5.39 4.25 -6.13
C GLY A 38 -5.14 4.63 -4.67
N ILE A 39 -3.94 4.36 -4.13
CA ILE A 39 -3.55 4.77 -2.77
C ILE A 39 -3.16 6.25 -2.80
N MET A 40 -4.12 7.12 -2.50
CA MET A 40 -3.94 8.58 -2.64
C MET A 40 -3.39 9.26 -1.37
N ARG A 41 -3.43 8.58 -0.21
CA ARG A 41 -3.14 9.21 1.09
C ARG A 41 -2.10 8.43 1.90
N PRO A 42 -0.80 8.55 1.59
CA PRO A 42 0.25 8.08 2.48
C PRO A 42 0.38 9.03 3.69
N ILE A 43 0.37 8.48 4.90
CA ILE A 43 0.49 9.22 6.15
C ILE A 43 1.65 8.65 6.96
N ARG A 44 2.71 9.46 7.13
CA ARG A 44 3.82 9.11 8.00
C ARG A 44 3.38 9.07 9.46
N LYS A 45 3.83 8.05 10.17
CA LYS A 45 3.66 7.89 11.62
C LYS A 45 5.01 7.72 12.30
N ALA A 46 5.14 8.25 13.50
CA ALA A 46 6.31 7.98 14.33
C ALA A 46 6.28 6.53 14.82
N PRO A 47 7.45 5.91 15.03
CA PRO A 47 7.54 4.57 15.62
C PRO A 47 6.77 4.49 16.95
N GLY A 48 6.11 3.35 17.19
CA GLY A 48 5.32 3.13 18.41
C GLY A 48 3.96 3.85 18.45
N THR A 49 3.56 4.52 17.37
CA THR A 49 2.24 5.17 17.29
C THR A 49 1.14 4.12 17.12
N LYS A 50 0.14 4.15 18.02
CA LYS A 50 -1.07 3.34 17.85
C LYS A 50 -1.98 3.94 16.78
N LEU A 51 -2.50 3.10 15.91
CA LEU A 51 -3.46 3.52 14.90
C LEU A 51 -4.86 3.54 15.50
N VAL A 52 -5.45 4.72 15.57
CA VAL A 52 -6.78 4.94 16.13
C VAL A 52 -7.61 5.73 15.14
N SER A 53 -8.85 5.29 14.91
CA SER A 53 -9.83 6.00 14.10
C SER A 53 -10.89 6.60 15.00
N TYR A 54 -11.30 7.80 14.67
CA TYR A 54 -12.42 8.48 15.34
C TYR A 54 -13.55 8.66 14.35
N THR A 55 -14.71 8.10 14.68
CA THR A 55 -15.94 8.34 13.91
C THR A 55 -16.81 9.30 14.70
N ALA A 56 -17.11 10.45 14.10
CA ALA A 56 -18.00 11.43 14.68
C ALA A 56 -19.37 11.37 14.01
N SER A 57 -20.42 11.31 14.81
CA SER A 57 -21.79 11.44 14.35
C SER A 57 -22.47 12.59 15.10
N VAL A 58 -23.29 13.36 14.38
CA VAL A 58 -24.09 14.44 14.95
C VAL A 58 -25.54 14.16 14.64
N GLN A 59 -26.35 14.07 15.67
CA GLN A 59 -27.79 14.03 15.55
C GLN A 59 -28.32 15.45 15.81
N LEU A 60 -28.82 16.06 14.73
CA LEU A 60 -29.39 17.40 14.83
C LEU A 60 -30.78 17.33 15.48
N GLU A 61 -31.01 18.17 16.45
CA GLU A 61 -32.34 18.45 16.97
C GLU A 61 -33.08 19.40 16.02
N ASP A 62 -34.41 19.50 16.22
CA ASP A 62 -35.25 20.37 15.42
C ASP A 62 -34.84 21.85 15.59
N GLY A 63 -34.46 22.48 14.47
CA GLY A 63 -34.05 23.88 14.43
C GLY A 63 -35.24 24.86 14.26
N ASP A 64 -36.47 24.38 14.03
CA ASP A 64 -37.66 25.21 13.91
C ASP A 64 -38.22 25.50 15.29
N VAL A 65 -37.62 26.48 15.95
CA VAL A 65 -38.02 26.91 17.28
C VAL A 65 -38.71 28.29 17.21
N PRO A 66 -39.77 28.52 18.02
CA PRO A 66 -40.45 29.81 18.08
C PRO A 66 -39.54 30.97 18.48
N GLU A 67 -39.87 32.18 18.04
CA GLU A 67 -39.13 33.39 18.38
C GLU A 67 -38.96 33.55 19.91
N GLY A 68 -37.69 33.69 20.36
CA GLY A 68 -37.35 33.81 21.77
C GLY A 68 -37.25 32.47 22.53
N ALA A 69 -37.47 31.34 21.90
CA ALA A 69 -37.29 30.04 22.52
C ALA A 69 -35.82 29.62 22.57
N ILE A 70 -35.49 28.76 23.52
CA ILE A 70 -34.13 28.19 23.64
C ILE A 70 -33.91 27.18 22.53
N ILE A 71 -32.84 27.36 21.76
CA ILE A 71 -32.43 26.41 20.71
C ILE A 71 -31.93 25.13 21.38
N PRO A 72 -32.48 23.92 21.04
CA PRO A 72 -32.02 22.67 21.61
C PRO A 72 -30.63 22.33 21.11
N TYR A 73 -29.79 21.76 22.00
CA TYR A 73 -28.45 21.32 21.62
C TYR A 73 -28.49 19.99 20.88
N SER A 74 -27.91 19.98 19.70
CA SER A 74 -27.68 18.73 18.93
C SER A 74 -26.64 17.86 19.62
N LYS A 75 -26.90 16.53 19.62
CA LYS A 75 -25.99 15.57 20.24
C LYS A 75 -24.86 15.20 19.26
N ALA A 76 -23.65 15.50 19.65
CA ALA A 76 -22.44 15.00 18.97
C ALA A 76 -21.86 13.80 19.74
N THR A 77 -21.59 12.72 19.04
CA THR A 77 -20.97 11.51 19.60
C THR A 77 -19.71 11.21 18.82
N VAL A 78 -18.59 11.01 19.51
CA VAL A 78 -17.32 10.56 18.92
C VAL A 78 -17.06 9.17 19.47
N VAL A 79 -16.86 8.22 18.55
CA VAL A 79 -16.50 6.84 18.87
C VAL A 79 -15.07 6.60 18.41
N GLU A 80 -14.24 6.14 19.32
CA GLU A 80 -12.89 5.71 19.04
C GLU A 80 -12.89 4.22 18.67
N ALA A 81 -12.25 3.88 17.56
CA ALA A 81 -11.99 2.51 17.17
C ALA A 81 -10.47 2.28 17.09
N ALA A 82 -9.93 1.48 17.99
CA ALA A 82 -8.53 1.04 17.90
C ALA A 82 -8.38 0.09 16.69
N LYS A 83 -7.34 0.31 15.89
CA LYS A 83 -7.11 -0.42 14.63
C LYS A 83 -5.83 -1.28 14.64
N GLY A 84 -5.11 -1.25 15.73
CA GLY A 84 -3.89 -2.03 15.90
C GLY A 84 -2.63 -1.16 15.90
N ASP A 85 -1.51 -1.85 15.97
CA ASP A 85 -0.18 -1.23 16.01
C ASP A 85 0.45 -1.30 14.62
N LEU A 86 1.22 -0.26 14.27
CA LEU A 86 2.02 -0.27 13.06
C LEU A 86 3.27 -1.10 13.29
N THR A 87 3.36 -2.25 12.65
CA THR A 87 4.48 -3.19 12.83
C THR A 87 5.61 -2.90 11.85
N ILE A 88 6.85 -3.09 12.33
CA ILE A 88 8.04 -2.96 11.50
C ILE A 88 8.47 -4.35 11.04
N GLN A 89 8.59 -4.51 9.72
CA GLN A 89 9.12 -5.69 9.07
C GLN A 89 10.59 -5.48 8.75
N LYS A 90 11.41 -6.49 9.01
CA LYS A 90 12.85 -6.46 8.84
C LYS A 90 13.27 -7.62 7.95
N TYR A 91 13.99 -7.31 6.92
CA TYR A 91 14.47 -8.28 5.95
C TYR A 91 15.98 -8.20 5.85
N ALA A 92 16.64 -9.33 5.68
CA ALA A 92 18.07 -9.39 5.47
C ALA A 92 18.39 -10.43 4.42
N LYS A 93 19.40 -10.13 3.60
CA LYS A 93 20.05 -11.10 2.74
C LYS A 93 21.55 -11.06 2.92
N ALA A 94 22.21 -12.16 2.60
CA ALA A 94 23.65 -12.29 2.69
C ALA A 94 24.21 -12.90 1.39
N VAL A 95 25.38 -12.42 0.98
CA VAL A 95 26.14 -12.95 -0.14
C VAL A 95 27.55 -13.31 0.38
N THR A 96 27.97 -14.53 0.18
CA THR A 96 29.26 -15.02 0.67
C THR A 96 30.39 -14.70 -0.32
N ILE A 97 31.62 -14.69 0.16
CA ILE A 97 32.80 -14.50 -0.70
C ILE A 97 32.96 -15.68 -1.68
N GLU A 98 32.50 -16.87 -1.28
CA GLU A 98 32.48 -18.07 -2.11
C GLU A 98 31.58 -17.92 -3.33
N ASP A 99 30.38 -17.29 -3.12
CA ASP A 99 29.46 -16.99 -4.21
C ASP A 99 30.05 -15.97 -5.18
N VAL A 100 30.71 -14.95 -4.65
CA VAL A 100 31.41 -13.95 -5.46
C VAL A 100 32.56 -14.60 -6.25
N ASN A 101 33.31 -15.50 -5.63
CA ASN A 101 34.39 -16.23 -6.32
C ASN A 101 33.87 -17.17 -7.40
N LYS A 102 32.71 -17.78 -7.18
CA LYS A 102 32.12 -18.77 -8.12
C LYS A 102 31.39 -18.09 -9.27
N TYR A 103 30.66 -17.03 -9.04
CA TYR A 103 29.75 -16.43 -10.03
C TYR A 103 30.17 -15.02 -10.47
N GLY A 104 31.16 -14.42 -9.80
CA GLY A 104 31.54 -13.02 -10.00
C GLY A 104 30.64 -12.03 -9.23
N ALA A 105 31.19 -10.89 -8.86
CA ALA A 105 30.49 -9.90 -8.03
C ALA A 105 29.19 -9.35 -8.68
N ALA A 106 29.21 -9.13 -9.99
CA ALA A 106 28.04 -8.62 -10.70
C ALA A 106 26.85 -9.60 -10.63
N ILE A 107 27.09 -10.90 -10.72
CA ILE A 107 26.02 -11.90 -10.63
C ILE A 107 25.62 -12.12 -9.16
N ALA A 108 26.61 -12.33 -8.29
CA ALA A 108 26.35 -12.66 -6.89
C ALA A 108 25.68 -11.51 -6.12
N VAL A 109 25.97 -10.26 -6.45
CA VAL A 109 25.42 -9.10 -5.74
C VAL A 109 24.24 -8.49 -6.49
N GLN A 110 24.39 -8.06 -7.75
CA GLN A 110 23.34 -7.37 -8.48
C GLN A 110 22.12 -8.24 -8.74
N LYS A 111 22.30 -9.48 -9.20
CA LYS A 111 21.17 -10.40 -9.42
C LYS A 111 20.40 -10.71 -8.15
N THR A 112 21.12 -10.83 -7.02
CA THR A 112 20.46 -11.04 -5.73
C THR A 112 19.83 -9.77 -5.18
N ASP A 113 20.33 -8.57 -5.51
CA ASP A 113 19.67 -7.30 -5.19
C ASP A 113 18.38 -7.16 -5.97
N ASP A 114 18.38 -7.47 -7.27
CA ASP A 114 17.18 -7.45 -8.11
C ASP A 114 16.11 -8.42 -7.59
N ALA A 115 16.52 -9.64 -7.23
CA ALA A 115 15.59 -10.62 -6.66
C ALA A 115 15.02 -10.15 -5.30
N PHE A 116 15.86 -9.58 -4.45
CA PHE A 116 15.45 -9.06 -3.15
C PHE A 116 14.50 -7.87 -3.28
N LEU A 117 14.75 -6.97 -4.22
CA LEU A 117 13.88 -5.84 -4.53
C LEU A 117 12.50 -6.34 -5.00
N ASN A 118 12.46 -7.31 -5.91
CA ASN A 118 11.21 -7.88 -6.42
C ASN A 118 10.41 -8.55 -5.29
N GLU A 119 11.06 -9.28 -4.39
CA GLU A 119 10.40 -9.94 -3.26
C GLU A 119 9.81 -8.91 -2.27
N LEU A 120 10.54 -7.83 -1.99
CA LEU A 120 10.02 -6.75 -1.15
C LEU A 120 8.81 -6.06 -1.77
N GLN A 121 8.81 -5.87 -3.08
CA GLN A 121 7.67 -5.33 -3.81
C GLN A 121 6.48 -6.28 -3.79
N SER A 122 6.71 -7.57 -3.96
CA SER A 122 5.69 -8.62 -3.83
C SER A 122 5.05 -8.57 -2.44
N THR A 123 5.86 -8.47 -1.38
CA THR A 123 5.36 -8.38 0.00
C THR A 123 4.43 -7.17 0.21
N VAL A 124 4.71 -6.04 -0.44
CA VAL A 124 3.82 -4.86 -0.38
C VAL A 124 2.49 -5.16 -1.06
N LEU A 125 2.52 -5.81 -2.22
CA LEU A 125 1.33 -6.22 -2.96
C LEU A 125 0.50 -7.23 -2.19
N ASP A 126 1.13 -8.26 -1.62
CA ASP A 126 0.46 -9.28 -0.81
C ASP A 126 -0.28 -8.63 0.36
N SER A 127 0.39 -7.72 1.08
CA SER A 127 -0.23 -6.97 2.18
C SER A 127 -1.41 -6.11 1.71
N PHE A 128 -1.37 -5.61 0.48
CA PHE A 128 -2.46 -4.85 -0.11
C PHE A 128 -3.65 -5.74 -0.47
N TYR A 129 -3.41 -6.90 -1.08
CA TYR A 129 -4.48 -7.84 -1.41
C TYR A 129 -5.10 -8.47 -0.17
N ASP A 130 -4.30 -8.81 0.83
CA ASP A 130 -4.80 -9.25 2.13
C ASP A 130 -5.75 -8.22 2.75
N PHE A 131 -5.35 -6.94 2.71
CA PHE A 131 -6.21 -5.84 3.18
C PHE A 131 -7.53 -5.75 2.40
N LEU A 132 -7.52 -5.95 1.08
CA LEU A 132 -8.72 -5.86 0.25
C LEU A 132 -9.70 -7.01 0.51
N THR A 133 -9.20 -8.20 0.82
CA THR A 133 -10.01 -9.42 0.98
C THR A 133 -10.51 -9.62 2.42
N ASP A 134 -9.86 -9.03 3.43
CA ASP A 134 -10.18 -9.23 4.87
C ASP A 134 -11.32 -8.31 5.37
N ASP A 135 -12.03 -7.61 4.51
CA ASP A 135 -13.05 -6.64 4.94
C ASP A 135 -14.42 -7.28 5.17
N THR A 136 -14.69 -7.60 6.44
CA THR A 136 -15.99 -8.14 6.90
C THR A 136 -17.14 -7.12 6.85
N SER A 137 -16.84 -5.84 6.64
CA SER A 137 -17.82 -4.74 6.60
C SER A 137 -18.24 -4.35 5.18
N ALA A 138 -17.63 -4.98 4.16
CA ALA A 138 -17.85 -4.65 2.76
C ALA A 138 -19.31 -4.86 2.29
N ILE A 139 -19.69 -4.14 1.26
CA ILE A 139 -20.96 -4.33 0.57
C ILE A 139 -20.87 -5.60 -0.26
N THR A 140 -21.59 -6.66 0.11
CA THR A 140 -21.62 -7.91 -0.64
C THR A 140 -22.85 -8.03 -1.53
N ALA A 141 -22.71 -8.67 -2.69
CA ALA A 141 -23.83 -9.07 -3.57
C ALA A 141 -23.34 -10.08 -4.60
N THR A 142 -24.29 -10.81 -5.21
CA THR A 142 -24.02 -11.78 -6.28
C THR A 142 -24.73 -11.37 -7.56
N TYR A 143 -24.06 -11.48 -8.69
CA TYR A 143 -24.60 -11.20 -10.03
C TYR A 143 -24.22 -12.30 -11.01
N SER A 144 -25.00 -12.43 -12.09
CA SER A 144 -24.89 -13.53 -13.04
C SER A 144 -23.87 -13.32 -14.15
N THR A 145 -23.30 -12.13 -14.29
CA THR A 145 -22.32 -11.85 -15.34
C THR A 145 -21.23 -10.93 -14.84
N PHE A 146 -20.02 -11.13 -15.34
CA PHE A 146 -18.85 -10.29 -15.02
C PHE A 146 -19.13 -8.80 -15.26
N GLN A 147 -19.69 -8.47 -16.43
CA GLN A 147 -20.00 -7.09 -16.78
C GLN A 147 -20.97 -6.43 -15.81
N MET A 148 -22.02 -7.15 -15.40
CA MET A 148 -22.99 -6.64 -14.43
C MET A 148 -22.37 -6.53 -13.04
N GLY A 149 -21.52 -7.48 -12.66
CA GLY A 149 -20.76 -7.46 -11.41
C GLY A 149 -19.91 -6.20 -11.30
N VAL A 150 -19.09 -5.90 -12.30
CA VAL A 150 -18.25 -4.68 -12.34
C VAL A 150 -19.11 -3.41 -12.26
N ALA A 151 -20.14 -3.29 -13.09
CA ALA A 151 -21.00 -2.10 -13.11
C ALA A 151 -21.69 -1.87 -11.76
N MET A 152 -22.18 -2.95 -11.14
CA MET A 152 -22.88 -2.88 -9.85
C MET A 152 -21.92 -2.66 -8.67
N ALA A 153 -20.72 -3.18 -8.72
CA ALA A 153 -19.67 -2.89 -7.73
C ALA A 153 -19.39 -1.38 -7.67
N ILE A 154 -19.13 -0.77 -8.82
CA ILE A 154 -18.92 0.68 -8.94
C ILE A 154 -20.17 1.47 -8.50
N GLY A 155 -21.35 1.03 -8.96
CA GLY A 155 -22.62 1.67 -8.64
C GLY A 155 -22.90 1.70 -7.14
N LYS A 156 -22.68 0.59 -6.43
CA LYS A 156 -22.87 0.47 -4.97
C LYS A 156 -21.91 1.36 -4.19
N VAL A 157 -20.64 1.39 -4.57
CA VAL A 157 -19.64 2.27 -3.96
C VAL A 157 -20.05 3.74 -4.12
N ARG A 158 -20.40 4.15 -5.33
CA ARG A 158 -20.84 5.54 -5.61
C ARG A 158 -22.14 5.91 -4.88
N ASP A 159 -23.13 5.00 -4.81
CA ASP A 159 -24.36 5.22 -4.08
C ASP A 159 -24.11 5.39 -2.58
N LYS A 160 -23.24 4.55 -2.00
CA LYS A 160 -22.84 4.67 -0.60
C LYS A 160 -22.23 6.04 -0.28
N PHE A 161 -21.30 6.51 -1.11
CA PHE A 161 -20.68 7.83 -0.93
C PHE A 161 -21.69 8.97 -1.07
N LYS A 162 -22.62 8.88 -2.04
CA LYS A 162 -23.71 9.86 -2.19
C LYS A 162 -24.61 9.91 -0.96
N ARG A 163 -24.95 8.76 -0.36
CA ARG A 163 -25.73 8.71 0.90
C ARG A 163 -24.98 9.36 2.06
N MET A 164 -23.67 9.25 2.11
CA MET A 164 -22.82 9.95 3.06
C MET A 164 -22.63 11.45 2.73
N ARG A 165 -23.27 11.95 1.65
CA ARG A 165 -23.09 13.31 1.11
C ARG A 165 -21.63 13.62 0.76
N LYS A 166 -20.88 12.59 0.33
CA LYS A 166 -19.51 12.65 -0.16
C LYS A 166 -19.47 12.27 -1.64
N ASN A 167 -18.40 12.63 -2.30
CA ASN A 167 -18.18 12.25 -3.69
C ASN A 167 -17.08 11.18 -3.76
N ALA A 168 -17.35 10.07 -4.42
CA ALA A 168 -16.30 9.13 -4.82
C ALA A 168 -15.74 9.65 -6.15
N SER A 169 -14.59 10.32 -6.10
CA SER A 169 -13.98 10.94 -7.29
C SER A 169 -13.53 9.89 -8.29
N SER A 170 -12.92 8.83 -7.83
CA SER A 170 -12.33 7.75 -8.62
C SER A 170 -12.60 6.40 -7.96
N VAL A 171 -12.79 5.36 -8.76
CA VAL A 171 -13.01 3.99 -8.29
C VAL A 171 -12.05 3.06 -9.01
N VAL A 172 -11.29 2.30 -8.25
CA VAL A 172 -10.45 1.20 -8.74
C VAL A 172 -11.18 -0.11 -8.53
N VAL A 173 -11.13 -0.98 -9.53
CA VAL A 173 -11.77 -2.29 -9.49
C VAL A 173 -10.70 -3.36 -9.61
N PHE A 174 -10.72 -4.34 -8.72
CA PHE A 174 -9.82 -5.50 -8.72
C PHE A 174 -10.61 -6.74 -9.14
N VAL A 175 -10.06 -7.50 -10.06
CA VAL A 175 -10.71 -8.68 -10.63
C VAL A 175 -9.70 -9.81 -10.82
N ASN A 176 -10.19 -11.05 -10.85
CA ASN A 176 -9.33 -12.18 -11.21
C ASN A 176 -8.86 -12.07 -12.66
N THR A 177 -7.60 -12.40 -12.91
CA THR A 177 -6.98 -12.32 -14.23
C THR A 177 -7.72 -13.17 -15.26
N LEU A 178 -8.11 -14.41 -14.92
CA LEU A 178 -8.77 -15.31 -15.87
C LEU A 178 -10.17 -14.81 -16.23
N ASP A 179 -10.96 -14.35 -15.25
CA ASP A 179 -12.30 -13.81 -15.46
C ASP A 179 -12.26 -12.57 -16.38
N ALA A 180 -11.25 -11.72 -16.17
CA ALA A 180 -11.05 -10.55 -17.00
C ALA A 180 -10.68 -10.94 -18.45
N TYR A 181 -9.75 -11.88 -18.64
CA TYR A 181 -9.35 -12.33 -19.97
C TYR A 181 -10.45 -13.13 -20.69
N GLU A 182 -11.29 -13.87 -19.97
CA GLU A 182 -12.47 -14.50 -20.55
C GLU A 182 -13.41 -13.44 -21.14
N TYR A 183 -13.67 -12.37 -20.41
CA TYR A 183 -14.46 -11.25 -20.91
C TYR A 183 -13.73 -10.47 -22.02
N LEU A 184 -12.44 -10.18 -21.85
CA LEU A 184 -11.62 -9.43 -22.81
C LEU A 184 -11.37 -10.20 -24.11
N GLY A 185 -11.39 -11.54 -24.08
CA GLY A 185 -11.28 -12.38 -25.25
C GLY A 185 -12.41 -12.15 -26.27
N ALA A 186 -13.53 -11.59 -25.81
CA ALA A 186 -14.65 -11.17 -26.66
C ALA A 186 -14.61 -9.67 -27.01
N ALA A 187 -13.69 -8.89 -26.46
CA ALA A 187 -13.59 -7.44 -26.63
C ALA A 187 -12.15 -7.04 -27.01
N GLU A 188 -12.01 -6.15 -28.01
CA GLU A 188 -10.71 -5.60 -28.41
C GLU A 188 -10.26 -4.50 -27.43
N LEU A 189 -9.78 -4.89 -26.24
CA LEU A 189 -9.26 -3.96 -25.25
C LEU A 189 -7.75 -4.15 -25.05
N THR A 190 -7.04 -3.04 -24.86
CA THR A 190 -5.59 -3.06 -24.62
C THR A 190 -5.33 -3.13 -23.13
N VAL A 191 -4.69 -4.21 -22.70
CA VAL A 191 -4.16 -4.37 -21.34
C VAL A 191 -2.80 -3.70 -21.25
N GLN A 192 -2.56 -2.94 -20.19
CA GLN A 192 -1.28 -2.34 -19.87
C GLN A 192 -0.67 -3.11 -18.71
N THR A 193 0.64 -3.25 -18.71
CA THR A 193 1.37 -3.95 -17.63
C THR A 193 2.30 -2.97 -16.93
N LEU A 194 2.23 -2.92 -15.60
CA LEU A 194 3.14 -2.19 -14.75
C LEU A 194 3.46 -3.04 -13.52
N PHE A 195 4.72 -3.29 -13.23
CA PHE A 195 5.12 -4.07 -12.06
C PHE A 195 4.69 -5.54 -12.05
N GLY A 196 4.44 -6.13 -13.21
CA GLY A 196 3.84 -7.46 -13.31
C GLY A 196 2.34 -7.47 -13.01
N ILE A 197 1.74 -6.30 -12.79
CA ILE A 197 0.30 -6.13 -12.67
C ILE A 197 -0.27 -5.69 -14.00
N ASP A 198 -1.25 -6.41 -14.48
CA ASP A 198 -2.01 -6.05 -15.66
C ASP A 198 -3.19 -5.17 -15.27
N TYR A 199 -3.42 -4.10 -16.03
CA TYR A 199 -4.53 -3.19 -15.75
C TYR A 199 -5.13 -2.58 -17.02
N VAL A 200 -6.38 -2.17 -16.92
CA VAL A 200 -7.13 -1.47 -17.98
C VAL A 200 -7.65 -0.15 -17.43
N LYS A 201 -7.35 0.97 -18.10
CA LYS A 201 -7.88 2.29 -17.74
C LYS A 201 -9.26 2.54 -18.36
N ASN A 202 -10.09 3.29 -17.62
CA ASN A 202 -11.42 3.76 -18.05
C ASN A 202 -12.36 2.62 -18.49
N PHE A 203 -12.40 1.54 -17.71
CA PHE A 203 -13.25 0.40 -17.99
C PHE A 203 -14.61 0.53 -17.27
N MET A 204 -15.69 0.59 -18.02
CA MET A 204 -17.10 0.61 -17.53
C MET A 204 -17.40 1.64 -16.43
N GLY A 205 -16.63 2.73 -16.38
CA GLY A 205 -16.78 3.78 -15.36
C GLY A 205 -15.91 3.60 -14.12
N ALA A 206 -15.07 2.56 -14.08
CA ALA A 206 -13.89 2.52 -13.22
C ALA A 206 -12.78 3.33 -13.87
N ASP A 207 -11.99 4.02 -13.05
CA ASP A 207 -10.81 4.73 -13.55
C ASP A 207 -9.70 3.75 -13.90
N THR A 208 -9.57 2.71 -13.10
CA THR A 208 -8.63 1.61 -13.35
C THR A 208 -9.28 0.28 -12.95
N MET A 209 -9.14 -0.72 -13.79
CA MET A 209 -9.44 -2.12 -13.48
C MET A 209 -8.12 -2.87 -13.43
N ILE A 210 -7.81 -3.49 -12.30
CA ILE A 210 -6.58 -4.23 -12.03
C ILE A 210 -6.89 -5.72 -12.12
N LEU A 211 -6.07 -6.43 -12.88
CA LEU A 211 -6.16 -7.86 -13.06
C LEU A 211 -5.11 -8.52 -12.16
N SER A 212 -5.55 -9.38 -11.25
CA SER A 212 -4.64 -10.08 -10.33
C SER A 212 -5.08 -11.52 -10.11
N SER A 213 -4.12 -12.43 -10.08
CA SER A 213 -4.36 -13.83 -9.70
C SER A 213 -4.55 -14.02 -8.18
N GLU A 214 -4.23 -13.01 -7.37
CA GLU A 214 -4.46 -13.03 -5.92
C GLU A 214 -5.95 -12.83 -5.56
N ILE A 215 -6.74 -12.30 -6.49
CA ILE A 215 -8.20 -12.22 -6.34
C ILE A 215 -8.82 -13.54 -6.73
N GLU A 216 -9.69 -14.07 -5.87
CA GLU A 216 -10.41 -15.32 -6.14
C GLU A 216 -11.28 -15.21 -7.41
N ALA A 217 -11.28 -16.29 -8.21
CA ALA A 217 -12.11 -16.34 -9.42
C ALA A 217 -13.59 -16.09 -9.08
N GLY A 218 -14.28 -15.35 -9.93
CA GLY A 218 -15.66 -14.92 -9.69
C GLY A 218 -15.79 -13.78 -8.65
N THR A 219 -14.70 -13.20 -8.16
CA THR A 219 -14.73 -12.10 -7.19
C THR A 219 -14.32 -10.79 -7.83
N ILE A 220 -15.11 -9.74 -7.58
CA ILE A 220 -14.86 -8.37 -8.04
C ILE A 220 -14.85 -7.45 -6.82
N ILE A 221 -13.77 -6.72 -6.62
CA ILE A 221 -13.63 -5.79 -5.50
C ILE A 221 -13.56 -4.37 -6.07
N ALA A 222 -14.44 -3.48 -5.61
CA ALA A 222 -14.42 -2.07 -6.00
C ALA A 222 -14.14 -1.18 -4.79
N VAL A 223 -13.13 -0.31 -4.93
CA VAL A 223 -12.68 0.58 -3.86
C VAL A 223 -12.54 2.01 -4.39
N PRO A 224 -13.09 3.01 -3.69
CA PRO A 224 -12.84 4.41 -4.03
C PRO A 224 -11.41 4.80 -3.60
N THR A 225 -10.70 5.52 -4.46
CA THR A 225 -9.29 5.89 -4.24
C THR A 225 -9.06 6.71 -2.99
N ASP A 226 -10.00 7.60 -2.66
CA ASP A 226 -9.92 8.46 -1.46
C ASP A 226 -10.15 7.69 -0.16
N ASN A 227 -10.55 6.43 -0.24
CA ASN A 227 -10.89 5.60 0.91
C ASN A 227 -9.69 4.83 1.47
N ILE A 228 -8.66 4.60 0.66
CA ILE A 228 -7.48 3.86 1.10
C ILE A 228 -6.46 4.81 1.69
N VAL A 229 -6.08 4.55 2.94
CA VAL A 229 -5.04 5.28 3.67
C VAL A 229 -3.89 4.33 3.93
N LEU A 230 -2.69 4.72 3.52
CA LEU A 230 -1.46 4.01 3.86
C LEU A 230 -0.78 4.71 5.04
N TYR A 231 -0.71 4.05 6.18
CA TYR A 231 0.17 4.48 7.26
C TYR A 231 1.53 3.83 7.11
N TYR A 232 2.59 4.62 7.25
CA TYR A 232 3.95 4.10 7.14
C TYR A 232 4.87 4.73 8.18
N ILE A 233 5.94 3.98 8.50
CA ILE A 233 7.06 4.46 9.32
C ILE A 233 8.20 4.80 8.36
N ASP A 234 8.78 5.98 8.53
CA ASP A 234 9.94 6.42 7.76
C ASP A 234 11.21 5.82 8.37
N PRO A 235 11.94 4.93 7.66
CA PRO A 235 13.18 4.36 8.16
C PRO A 235 14.31 5.37 8.38
N GLY A 236 14.21 6.56 7.78
CA GLY A 236 15.12 7.69 8.01
C GLY A 236 14.83 8.48 9.29
N ASP A 237 13.89 8.02 10.14
CA ASP A 237 13.56 8.72 11.37
C ASP A 237 14.74 8.76 12.35
N SER A 238 14.85 9.88 13.05
CA SER A 238 15.92 10.14 14.04
C SER A 238 15.96 9.12 15.18
N GLU A 239 14.85 8.47 15.49
CA GLU A 239 14.79 7.43 16.52
C GLU A 239 15.61 6.19 16.13
N PHE A 240 15.61 5.81 14.84
CA PHE A 240 16.47 4.72 14.35
C PHE A 240 17.95 5.13 14.35
N ALA A 241 18.24 6.37 13.98
CA ALA A 241 19.61 6.89 14.03
C ALA A 241 20.21 6.91 15.45
N GLN A 242 19.39 7.13 16.49
CA GLN A 242 19.83 7.03 17.90
C GLN A 242 20.27 5.62 18.29
N LEU A 243 19.76 4.59 17.62
CA LEU A 243 20.21 3.21 17.79
C LEU A 243 21.46 2.88 16.96
N GLY A 244 21.99 3.84 16.21
CA GLY A 244 23.10 3.64 15.28
C GLY A 244 22.68 3.00 13.95
N LEU A 245 21.38 2.90 13.67
CA LEU A 245 20.83 2.34 12.45
C LEU A 245 20.60 3.48 11.45
N ASN A 246 21.44 3.54 10.42
CA ASN A 246 21.34 4.52 9.36
C ASN A 246 20.95 3.82 8.06
N TYR A 247 19.72 4.03 7.62
CA TYR A 247 19.22 3.49 6.37
C TYR A 247 19.27 4.56 5.28
N ALA A 248 19.61 4.16 4.07
CA ALA A 248 19.36 4.96 2.88
C ALA A 248 17.84 5.01 2.65
N VAL A 249 17.31 6.20 2.39
CA VAL A 249 15.91 6.47 2.09
C VAL A 249 15.84 7.50 0.97
N GLU A 250 14.82 7.44 0.11
CA GLU A 250 14.61 8.38 -0.98
C GLU A 250 13.13 8.48 -1.34
N GLY A 251 12.70 9.69 -1.79
CA GLY A 251 11.35 9.97 -2.25
C GLY A 251 10.50 10.75 -1.26
N GLU A 252 9.27 11.03 -1.66
CA GLU A 252 8.28 11.68 -0.79
C GLU A 252 7.72 10.72 0.25
N THR A 253 7.60 9.45 -0.12
CA THR A 253 7.15 8.38 0.75
C THR A 253 8.32 7.43 0.99
N ASN A 254 9.05 7.63 2.08
CA ASN A 254 10.16 6.77 2.50
C ASN A 254 9.59 5.45 3.07
N LEU A 255 9.02 4.61 2.21
CA LEU A 255 8.38 3.37 2.64
C LEU A 255 9.41 2.33 3.05
N ILE A 256 10.58 2.33 2.39
CA ILE A 256 11.67 1.39 2.63
C ILE A 256 12.95 2.11 3.01
N GLY A 257 13.69 1.53 3.94
CA GLY A 257 15.08 1.85 4.20
C GLY A 257 15.98 0.68 3.84
N PHE A 258 17.13 0.96 3.24
CA PHE A 258 18.09 -0.07 2.84
C PHE A 258 19.48 0.26 3.40
N HIS A 259 20.18 -0.76 3.86
CA HIS A 259 21.56 -0.67 4.32
C HIS A 259 22.36 -1.89 3.90
N ALA A 260 23.60 -1.69 3.48
CA ALA A 260 24.51 -2.76 3.09
C ALA A 260 25.84 -2.64 3.82
N GLU A 261 26.28 -3.73 4.43
CA GLU A 261 27.55 -3.78 5.15
C GLU A 261 28.32 -5.07 4.89
N GLY A 262 29.64 -5.02 5.07
CA GLY A 262 30.51 -6.18 4.99
C GLY A 262 30.93 -6.65 6.39
N ASN A 263 30.79 -7.95 6.64
CA ASN A 263 31.28 -8.58 7.87
C ASN A 263 32.57 -9.34 7.58
N TYR A 264 33.69 -8.80 8.07
CA TYR A 264 35.01 -9.42 7.86
C TYR A 264 35.19 -10.73 8.61
N ASN A 265 34.50 -10.93 9.74
CA ASN A 265 34.65 -12.15 10.53
C ASN A 265 34.07 -13.38 9.84
N THR A 266 33.04 -13.18 9.03
CA THR A 266 32.33 -14.24 8.29
C THR A 266 32.57 -14.19 6.79
N ALA A 267 33.30 -13.17 6.30
CA ALA A 267 33.51 -12.91 4.87
C ALA A 267 32.21 -12.87 4.06
N VAL A 268 31.21 -12.17 4.60
CA VAL A 268 29.86 -12.05 4.05
C VAL A 268 29.50 -10.58 3.83
N GLY A 269 28.95 -10.26 2.68
CA GLY A 269 28.25 -8.99 2.46
C GLY A 269 26.79 -9.15 2.83
N ALA A 270 26.32 -8.41 3.84
CA ALA A 270 24.94 -8.41 4.28
C ALA A 270 24.21 -7.17 3.74
N SER A 271 22.93 -7.33 3.45
CA SER A 271 22.03 -6.21 3.11
C SER A 271 20.78 -6.31 3.95
N PHE A 272 20.33 -5.19 4.46
CA PHE A 272 19.20 -5.08 5.38
C PHE A 272 18.17 -4.14 4.77
N ALA A 273 16.91 -4.55 4.81
CA ALA A 273 15.78 -3.69 4.46
C ALA A 273 14.83 -3.58 5.66
N LEU A 274 14.33 -2.37 5.89
CA LEU A 274 13.37 -2.06 6.93
C LEU A 274 12.16 -1.40 6.30
N MET A 275 10.97 -1.92 6.60
CA MET A 275 9.71 -1.41 6.10
C MET A 275 8.64 -1.49 7.20
N GLY A 276 7.86 -0.45 7.36
CA GLY A 276 6.73 -0.46 8.28
C GLY A 276 5.53 0.18 7.61
N MET A 277 4.51 -0.62 7.29
CA MET A 277 3.30 -0.13 6.65
C MET A 277 2.04 -0.81 7.19
N SER A 278 0.93 -0.11 7.11
CA SER A 278 -0.39 -0.64 7.36
C SER A 278 -1.40 0.08 6.46
N LEU A 279 -2.21 -0.69 5.78
CA LEU A 279 -3.27 -0.18 4.91
C LEU A 279 -4.59 -0.12 5.67
N TRP A 280 -5.40 0.85 5.30
CA TRP A 280 -6.64 1.09 5.97
C TRP A 280 -7.72 1.73 5.11
N ALA A 281 -8.96 1.27 5.29
CA ALA A 281 -10.11 1.95 4.73
C ALA A 281 -10.68 2.97 5.73
N GLU A 282 -10.82 4.23 5.30
CA GLU A 282 -11.50 5.25 6.11
C GLU A 282 -12.97 4.88 6.35
N TYR A 283 -13.60 4.29 5.32
CA TYR A 283 -14.96 3.76 5.36
C TYR A 283 -14.92 2.30 4.87
N ALA A 284 -14.79 1.36 5.79
CA ALA A 284 -14.75 -0.07 5.48
C ALA A 284 -16.05 -0.53 4.80
N ASP A 285 -17.19 0.02 5.22
CA ASP A 285 -18.52 -0.23 4.65
C ASP A 285 -18.76 0.43 3.27
N ALA A 286 -17.74 1.04 2.68
CA ALA A 286 -17.78 1.62 1.34
C ALA A 286 -16.89 0.88 0.33
N ILE A 287 -16.33 -0.28 0.70
CA ILE A 287 -15.74 -1.25 -0.22
C ILE A 287 -16.86 -2.18 -0.69
N ALA A 288 -16.88 -2.53 -1.97
CA ALA A 288 -17.83 -3.50 -2.51
C ALA A 288 -17.09 -4.77 -2.94
N ILE A 289 -17.49 -5.90 -2.40
CA ILE A 289 -17.02 -7.24 -2.78
C ILE A 289 -18.20 -7.96 -3.44
N ILE A 290 -18.11 -8.19 -4.72
CA ILE A 290 -19.16 -8.76 -5.55
C ILE A 290 -18.72 -10.14 -6.01
N THR A 291 -19.61 -11.11 -5.88
CA THR A 291 -19.42 -12.45 -6.43
C THR A 291 -20.16 -12.56 -7.77
N VAL A 292 -19.48 -13.10 -8.76
CA VAL A 292 -20.10 -13.47 -10.05
C VAL A 292 -20.40 -14.96 -9.99
N ASP A 293 -21.66 -15.31 -10.17
CA ASP A 293 -22.13 -16.70 -10.25
C ASP A 293 -22.63 -16.94 -11.67
N ASP A 294 -21.73 -17.44 -12.51
CA ASP A 294 -22.04 -17.80 -13.91
C ASP A 294 -22.72 -19.17 -14.04
N THR A 295 -23.31 -19.68 -12.95
CA THR A 295 -24.05 -20.95 -13.03
C THR A 295 -25.28 -20.76 -13.95
N PRO A 296 -25.37 -21.49 -15.07
CA PRO A 296 -26.44 -21.34 -16.06
C PRO A 296 -27.79 -21.76 -15.52
#